data_971fd7c44c2b45cb903a0f6a6437179c
#
_entry.id   971fd7c44c2b45cb903a0f6a6437179c
#
_cell.length_a   1.000
_cell.length_b   1.000
_cell.length_c   1.000
_cell.angle_alpha   90.00
_cell.angle_beta   90.00
_cell.angle_gamma   90.00
#
_symmetry.space_group_name_H-M   'P 1'
#
loop_
_entity.id
_entity.type
_entity.pdbx_description
1 polymer ?
#
loop_
_entity_poly.entity_id
_entity_poly.type
_entity_poly.pdbx_seq_one_letter_code
_entity_poly.pdbx_strand_id
1 'polypeptide(L)'
;MTLVANARSGGTDASGAVAAALRARGAGVAVLDVGAVEAAAEDDPERLVVAGGDGSIGPAAAVAARAGVPLAVVATGTANDFARALGLPREVGAACALAADPDASTRAIELAWAGERPFVNAASCGLSVLAARRAAPLKPRLGPLAYAAGALRAGLTGRAVAATVRCDGRVVHDGPAWQVVVGATGAFGAGSGLEEADPGDGLLDVVAVGAGSRAALVRRAWGLRRGRGARQPGVAHARGARIEVAVAPGTRWNVDGEVCALGPAAFRAQAGAVEVVVG
;
A
#
# COMPACT_ATOMS: atom_id res chain seq x y z
N MET A 1 -15.68 19.58 -2.02
CA MET A 1 -14.76 18.44 -1.81
C MET A 1 -13.78 18.74 -0.70
N THR A 2 -13.34 17.72 0.03
CA THR A 2 -12.34 17.88 1.09
C THR A 2 -11.02 17.25 0.65
N LEU A 3 -9.94 18.06 0.68
CA LEU A 3 -8.58 17.63 0.37
C LEU A 3 -7.84 17.25 1.65
N VAL A 4 -7.48 15.99 1.76
CA VAL A 4 -6.56 15.49 2.80
C VAL A 4 -5.15 15.44 2.21
N ALA A 5 -4.25 16.24 2.75
CA ALA A 5 -2.90 16.36 2.22
C ALA A 5 -1.84 16.01 3.26
N ASN A 6 -0.82 15.29 2.82
CA ASN A 6 0.35 15.00 3.66
C ASN A 6 1.45 16.03 3.37
N ALA A 7 1.60 17.00 4.25
CA ALA A 7 2.62 18.06 4.13
C ALA A 7 4.07 17.53 4.03
N ARG A 8 4.31 16.25 4.41
CA ARG A 8 5.63 15.60 4.33
C ARG A 8 5.87 14.86 3.01
N SER A 9 4.85 14.77 2.13
CA SER A 9 4.96 14.09 0.83
C SER A 9 5.15 15.11 -0.28
N GLY A 10 6.14 14.91 -1.14
CA GLY A 10 6.32 15.71 -2.36
C GLY A 10 7.18 16.99 -2.23
N GLY A 11 7.84 17.24 -1.11
CA GLY A 11 8.67 18.45 -0.92
C GLY A 11 7.87 19.64 -0.40
N THR A 12 8.48 20.82 -0.40
CA THR A 12 7.89 22.05 0.10
C THR A 12 6.59 22.41 -0.61
N ASP A 13 5.48 22.41 0.14
CA ASP A 13 4.15 22.91 -0.23
C ASP A 13 3.39 22.19 -1.38
N ALA A 14 3.59 20.89 -1.53
CA ALA A 14 2.79 20.11 -2.49
C ALA A 14 1.28 20.18 -2.21
N SER A 15 0.89 20.32 -0.93
CA SER A 15 -0.53 20.45 -0.53
C SER A 15 -1.16 21.76 -1.00
N GLY A 16 -0.44 22.89 -0.87
CA GLY A 16 -0.90 24.18 -1.37
C GLY A 16 -1.04 24.22 -2.88
N ALA A 17 -0.07 23.61 -3.60
CA ALA A 17 -0.11 23.52 -5.06
C ALA A 17 -1.30 22.67 -5.56
N VAL A 18 -1.59 21.53 -4.91
CA VAL A 18 -2.75 20.68 -5.22
C VAL A 18 -4.06 21.44 -4.93
N ALA A 19 -4.17 22.08 -3.76
CA ALA A 19 -5.35 22.88 -3.42
C ALA A 19 -5.60 24.02 -4.42
N ALA A 20 -4.55 24.73 -4.82
CA ALA A 20 -4.63 25.78 -5.84
C ALA A 20 -5.06 25.23 -7.20
N ALA A 21 -4.51 24.09 -7.62
CA ALA A 21 -4.86 23.44 -8.87
C ALA A 21 -6.32 22.96 -8.93
N LEU A 22 -6.87 22.49 -7.81
CA LEU A 22 -8.28 22.09 -7.70
C LEU A 22 -9.19 23.32 -7.72
N ARG A 23 -8.86 24.38 -6.96
CA ARG A 23 -9.63 25.65 -6.95
C ARG A 23 -9.64 26.34 -8.31
N ALA A 24 -8.53 26.30 -9.04
CA ALA A 24 -8.45 26.86 -10.40
C ALA A 24 -9.39 26.14 -11.40
N ARG A 25 -9.89 24.95 -11.03
CA ARG A 25 -10.90 24.18 -11.78
C ARG A 25 -12.32 24.37 -11.27
N GLY A 26 -12.55 25.36 -10.42
CA GLY A 26 -13.86 25.69 -9.88
C GLY A 26 -14.28 24.89 -8.64
N ALA A 27 -13.40 24.03 -8.10
CA ALA A 27 -13.74 23.25 -6.93
C ALA A 27 -13.68 24.07 -5.64
N GLY A 28 -14.72 23.98 -4.80
CA GLY A 28 -14.66 24.42 -3.40
C GLY A 28 -13.83 23.42 -2.60
N VAL A 29 -12.67 23.82 -2.05
CA VAL A 29 -11.72 22.91 -1.41
C VAL A 29 -11.47 23.31 0.05
N ALA A 30 -11.93 22.48 0.99
CA ALA A 30 -11.44 22.45 2.37
C ALA A 30 -10.14 21.63 2.42
N VAL A 31 -9.16 22.04 3.20
CA VAL A 31 -7.85 21.36 3.28
C VAL A 31 -7.60 20.90 4.70
N LEU A 32 -7.33 19.61 4.86
CA LEU A 32 -6.98 18.97 6.13
C LEU A 32 -5.59 18.31 6.04
N ASP A 33 -4.88 18.26 7.16
CA ASP A 33 -3.68 17.42 7.25
C ASP A 33 -4.07 15.94 7.32
N VAL A 34 -3.24 15.06 6.78
CA VAL A 34 -3.46 13.61 6.83
C VAL A 34 -3.61 13.06 8.25
N GLY A 35 -3.01 13.71 9.24
CA GLY A 35 -3.20 13.38 10.66
C GLY A 35 -4.60 13.66 11.19
N ALA A 36 -5.37 14.50 10.50
CA ALA A 36 -6.74 14.86 10.82
C ALA A 36 -7.75 14.25 9.82
N VAL A 37 -7.38 13.18 9.11
CA VAL A 37 -8.20 12.57 8.06
C VAL A 37 -9.60 12.16 8.53
N GLU A 38 -9.76 11.79 9.80
CA GLU A 38 -11.05 11.41 10.40
C GLU A 38 -12.06 12.57 10.37
N ALA A 39 -11.59 13.81 10.55
CA ALA A 39 -12.45 14.99 10.48
C ALA A 39 -12.98 15.27 9.06
N ALA A 40 -12.39 14.68 8.04
CA ALA A 40 -12.85 14.86 6.66
C ALA A 40 -14.27 14.30 6.42
N ALA A 41 -14.75 13.38 7.23
CA ALA A 41 -16.11 12.87 7.17
C ALA A 41 -17.14 13.86 7.76
N GLU A 42 -16.72 14.75 8.65
CA GLU A 42 -17.60 15.71 9.31
C GLU A 42 -17.99 16.88 8.38
N ASP A 43 -17.19 17.14 7.34
CA ASP A 43 -17.42 18.20 6.35
C ASP A 43 -18.50 17.84 5.31
N ASP A 44 -19.09 16.64 5.38
CA ASP A 44 -20.06 16.11 4.40
C ASP A 44 -19.62 16.37 2.93
N PRO A 45 -18.43 15.93 2.54
CA PRO A 45 -17.89 16.24 1.22
C PRO A 45 -18.59 15.40 0.14
N GLU A 46 -18.88 15.99 -1.02
CA GLU A 46 -19.32 15.21 -2.19
C GLU A 46 -18.23 14.29 -2.72
N ARG A 47 -16.96 14.58 -2.43
CA ARG A 47 -15.77 13.82 -2.85
C ARG A 47 -14.62 14.08 -1.88
N LEU A 48 -13.93 13.02 -1.49
CA LEU A 48 -12.67 13.11 -0.74
C LEU A 48 -11.50 13.05 -1.71
N VAL A 49 -10.56 13.99 -1.59
CA VAL A 49 -9.32 13.99 -2.38
C VAL A 49 -8.15 13.74 -1.44
N VAL A 50 -7.29 12.75 -1.74
CA VAL A 50 -6.06 12.53 -0.98
C VAL A 50 -4.84 12.91 -1.81
N ALA A 51 -4.01 13.82 -1.28
CA ALA A 51 -2.73 14.20 -1.87
C ALA A 51 -1.60 13.66 -1.00
N GLY A 52 -0.92 12.60 -1.45
CA GLY A 52 0.11 11.95 -0.65
C GLY A 52 0.74 10.75 -1.34
N GLY A 53 1.54 10.01 -0.59
CA GLY A 53 2.05 8.70 -0.97
C GLY A 53 1.12 7.57 -0.52
N ASP A 54 1.50 6.32 -0.83
CA ASP A 54 0.70 5.13 -0.56
C ASP A 54 0.19 5.04 0.90
N GLY A 55 1.01 5.38 1.88
CA GLY A 55 0.63 5.36 3.30
C GLY A 55 -0.50 6.32 3.70
N SER A 56 -0.78 7.35 2.88
CA SER A 56 -1.87 8.29 3.12
C SER A 56 -3.20 7.80 2.55
N ILE A 57 -3.16 6.88 1.57
CA ILE A 57 -4.34 6.47 0.81
C ILE A 57 -5.23 5.55 1.66
N GLY A 58 -4.67 4.56 2.35
CA GLY A 58 -5.43 3.62 3.18
C GLY A 58 -6.35 4.30 4.20
N PRO A 59 -5.83 5.20 5.06
CA PRO A 59 -6.67 5.98 5.99
C PRO A 59 -7.74 6.82 5.28
N ALA A 60 -7.40 7.51 4.17
CA ALA A 60 -8.36 8.30 3.42
C ALA A 60 -9.45 7.42 2.77
N ALA A 61 -9.08 6.24 2.27
CA ALA A 61 -10.01 5.26 1.73
C ALA A 61 -11.00 4.77 2.79
N ALA A 62 -10.53 4.54 4.02
CA ALA A 62 -11.41 4.15 5.12
C ALA A 62 -12.42 5.25 5.49
N VAL A 63 -12.01 6.51 5.44
CA VAL A 63 -12.91 7.66 5.67
C VAL A 63 -13.90 7.79 4.52
N ALA A 64 -13.45 7.74 3.27
CA ALA A 64 -14.31 7.80 2.09
C ALA A 64 -15.37 6.69 2.10
N ALA A 65 -14.98 5.45 2.43
CA ALA A 65 -15.88 4.31 2.56
C ALA A 65 -16.97 4.54 3.62
N ARG A 66 -16.60 5.06 4.79
CA ARG A 66 -17.57 5.35 5.87
C ARG A 66 -18.52 6.50 5.52
N ALA A 67 -18.00 7.52 4.84
CA ALA A 67 -18.80 8.67 4.39
C ALA A 67 -19.65 8.35 3.15
N GLY A 68 -19.40 7.22 2.47
CA GLY A 68 -20.11 6.86 1.25
C GLY A 68 -19.80 7.78 0.07
N VAL A 69 -18.60 8.37 0.02
CA VAL A 69 -18.20 9.34 -1.00
C VAL A 69 -17.04 8.81 -1.85
N PRO A 70 -16.93 9.23 -3.13
CA PRO A 70 -15.80 8.84 -3.97
C PRO A 70 -14.47 9.38 -3.47
N LEU A 71 -13.42 8.57 -3.61
CA LEU A 71 -12.03 8.92 -3.32
C LEU A 71 -11.29 9.27 -4.62
N ALA A 72 -10.77 10.49 -4.73
CA ALA A 72 -9.83 10.88 -5.77
C ALA A 72 -8.40 10.89 -5.21
N VAL A 73 -7.43 10.43 -6.00
CA VAL A 73 -6.03 10.29 -5.58
C VAL A 73 -5.12 11.17 -6.41
N VAL A 74 -4.39 12.05 -5.74
CA VAL A 74 -3.29 12.84 -6.29
C VAL A 74 -1.98 12.30 -5.71
N ALA A 75 -1.33 11.43 -6.46
CA ALA A 75 -0.15 10.71 -5.99
C ALA A 75 1.11 11.61 -6.00
N THR A 76 1.54 12.06 -4.82
CA THR A 76 2.73 12.91 -4.63
C THR A 76 3.89 12.18 -3.95
N GLY A 77 3.75 10.88 -3.70
CA GLY A 77 4.78 10.05 -3.08
C GLY A 77 5.88 9.60 -4.03
N THR A 78 6.77 8.73 -3.55
CA THR A 78 7.90 8.21 -4.32
C THR A 78 7.54 6.96 -5.13
N ALA A 79 6.79 6.01 -4.56
CA ALA A 79 6.45 4.74 -5.20
C ALA A 79 5.13 4.83 -5.97
N ASN A 80 4.11 5.36 -5.34
CA ASN A 80 2.76 5.54 -5.88
C ASN A 80 2.22 4.25 -6.50
N ASP A 81 2.39 3.14 -5.75
CA ASP A 81 2.04 1.79 -6.20
C ASP A 81 0.53 1.67 -6.46
N PHE A 82 -0.29 2.29 -5.62
CA PHE A 82 -1.74 2.33 -5.77
C PHE A 82 -2.18 3.04 -7.06
N ALA A 83 -1.68 4.24 -7.29
CA ALA A 83 -2.02 5.00 -8.50
C ALA A 83 -1.62 4.24 -9.78
N ARG A 84 -0.47 3.54 -9.73
CA ARG A 84 -0.01 2.72 -10.84
C ARG A 84 -0.89 1.49 -11.05
N ALA A 85 -1.30 0.80 -9.99
CA ALA A 85 -2.15 -0.38 -10.07
C ALA A 85 -3.52 -0.07 -10.68
N LEU A 86 -4.06 1.11 -10.40
CA LEU A 86 -5.35 1.54 -10.95
C LEU A 86 -5.24 2.36 -12.26
N GLY A 87 -4.04 2.57 -12.80
CA GLY A 87 -3.84 3.35 -14.03
C GLY A 87 -4.12 4.84 -13.87
N LEU A 88 -4.06 5.38 -12.64
CA LEU A 88 -4.35 6.79 -12.38
C LEU A 88 -3.24 7.71 -12.94
N PRO A 89 -3.58 8.98 -13.29
CA PRO A 89 -2.61 9.94 -13.77
C PRO A 89 -1.48 10.16 -12.75
N ARG A 90 -0.24 10.11 -13.23
CA ARG A 90 0.97 10.31 -12.41
C ARG A 90 1.40 11.78 -12.33
N GLU A 91 0.99 12.58 -13.30
CA GLU A 91 1.23 14.02 -13.35
C GLU A 91 0.18 14.71 -12.47
N VAL A 92 0.62 15.59 -11.56
CA VAL A 92 -0.23 16.21 -10.54
C VAL A 92 -1.36 17.03 -11.16
N GLY A 93 -1.09 17.77 -12.24
CA GLY A 93 -2.12 18.57 -12.91
C GLY A 93 -3.20 17.72 -13.57
N ALA A 94 -2.82 16.58 -14.18
CA ALA A 94 -3.78 15.63 -14.77
C ALA A 94 -4.58 14.91 -13.68
N ALA A 95 -3.95 14.53 -12.55
CA ALA A 95 -4.64 13.95 -11.40
C ALA A 95 -5.63 14.93 -10.77
N CYS A 96 -5.26 16.23 -10.65
CA CYS A 96 -6.17 17.27 -10.19
C CYS A 96 -7.33 17.54 -11.17
N ALA A 97 -7.08 17.43 -12.48
CA ALA A 97 -8.13 17.56 -13.47
C ALA A 97 -9.16 16.43 -13.32
N LEU A 98 -8.70 15.19 -13.21
CA LEU A 98 -9.55 14.04 -12.96
C LEU A 98 -10.30 14.15 -11.62
N ALA A 99 -9.63 14.58 -10.55
CA ALA A 99 -10.24 14.75 -9.24
C ALA A 99 -11.33 15.83 -9.22
N ALA A 100 -11.21 16.85 -10.04
CA ALA A 100 -12.19 17.97 -10.13
C ALA A 100 -13.29 17.73 -11.17
N ASP A 101 -13.18 16.70 -12.01
CA ASP A 101 -14.15 16.39 -13.04
C ASP A 101 -15.43 15.81 -12.40
N PRO A 102 -16.60 16.48 -12.52
CA PRO A 102 -17.86 15.98 -11.97
C PRO A 102 -18.36 14.73 -12.70
N ASP A 103 -17.98 14.57 -13.97
CA ASP A 103 -18.42 13.46 -14.83
C ASP A 103 -17.44 12.28 -14.83
N ALA A 104 -16.35 12.36 -14.06
CA ALA A 104 -15.38 11.27 -13.95
C ALA A 104 -16.03 9.98 -13.44
N SER A 105 -15.70 8.87 -14.08
CA SER A 105 -16.18 7.57 -13.64
C SER A 105 -15.54 7.14 -12.33
N THR A 106 -16.17 6.18 -11.64
CA THR A 106 -15.63 5.56 -10.44
C THR A 106 -15.45 4.06 -10.67
N ARG A 107 -14.51 3.48 -9.91
CA ARG A 107 -14.30 2.04 -9.84
C ARG A 107 -14.38 1.61 -8.38
N ALA A 108 -15.26 0.67 -8.08
CA ALA A 108 -15.32 0.04 -6.77
C ALA A 108 -14.07 -0.82 -6.55
N ILE A 109 -13.41 -0.61 -5.45
CA ILE A 109 -12.26 -1.41 -5.02
C ILE A 109 -12.47 -1.94 -3.61
N GLU A 110 -11.68 -2.92 -3.24
CA GLU A 110 -11.63 -3.42 -1.88
C GLU A 110 -10.83 -2.49 -0.96
N LEU A 111 -11.22 -2.47 0.31
CA LEU A 111 -10.41 -1.93 1.40
C LEU A 111 -9.91 -3.09 2.26
N ALA A 112 -8.61 -3.19 2.39
CA ALA A 112 -7.97 -4.20 3.21
C ALA A 112 -7.65 -3.68 4.61
N TRP A 113 -7.62 -4.60 5.57
CA TRP A 113 -7.37 -4.31 6.97
C TRP A 113 -6.32 -5.26 7.56
N ALA A 114 -5.38 -4.71 8.30
CA ALA A 114 -4.42 -5.42 9.13
C ALA A 114 -4.79 -5.17 10.61
N GLY A 115 -5.58 -6.05 11.20
CA GLY A 115 -6.31 -5.72 12.43
C GLY A 115 -7.24 -4.54 12.19
N GLU A 116 -7.03 -3.43 12.92
CA GLU A 116 -7.80 -2.18 12.78
C GLU A 116 -7.15 -1.18 11.81
N ARG A 117 -6.01 -1.49 11.22
CA ARG A 117 -5.31 -0.59 10.32
C ARG A 117 -5.70 -0.82 8.88
N PRO A 118 -6.30 0.19 8.18
CA PRO A 118 -6.62 0.08 6.77
C PRO A 118 -5.36 0.15 5.91
N PHE A 119 -5.39 -0.57 4.78
CA PHE A 119 -4.37 -0.46 3.74
C PHE A 119 -4.97 -0.78 2.37
N VAL A 120 -4.31 -0.32 1.32
CA VAL A 120 -4.80 -0.48 -0.06
C VAL A 120 -3.84 -1.28 -0.95
N ASN A 121 -2.55 -1.29 -0.66
CA ASN A 121 -1.58 -2.04 -1.46
C ASN A 121 -1.14 -3.33 -0.78
N ALA A 122 -0.32 -3.25 0.25
CA ALA A 122 0.23 -4.42 0.90
C ALA A 122 0.73 -4.18 2.33
N ALA A 123 0.62 -5.22 3.14
CA ALA A 123 1.28 -5.34 4.44
C ALA A 123 2.34 -6.43 4.38
N SER A 124 3.53 -6.20 4.93
CA SER A 124 4.61 -7.17 4.88
C SER A 124 5.50 -7.16 6.12
N CYS A 125 6.03 -8.32 6.51
CA CYS A 125 7.00 -8.44 7.59
C CYS A 125 8.25 -9.23 7.15
N GLY A 126 9.36 -9.05 7.87
CA GLY A 126 10.65 -9.67 7.54
C GLY A 126 11.61 -8.70 6.84
N LEU A 127 12.20 -9.10 5.71
CA LEU A 127 13.24 -8.33 5.03
C LEU A 127 12.76 -6.99 4.51
N SER A 128 11.50 -6.85 4.12
CA SER A 128 10.93 -5.57 3.65
C SER A 128 10.99 -4.47 4.70
N VAL A 129 10.68 -4.81 5.96
CA VAL A 129 10.77 -3.88 7.09
C VAL A 129 12.22 -3.44 7.31
N LEU A 130 13.16 -4.40 7.25
CA LEU A 130 14.57 -4.10 7.41
C LEU A 130 15.10 -3.24 6.26
N ALA A 131 14.65 -3.49 5.03
CA ALA A 131 14.97 -2.70 3.85
C ALA A 131 14.45 -1.26 3.99
N ALA A 132 13.19 -1.07 4.37
CA ALA A 132 12.57 0.24 4.58
C ALA A 132 13.32 1.06 5.66
N ARG A 133 13.62 0.44 6.80
CA ARG A 133 14.38 1.07 7.89
C ARG A 133 15.79 1.49 7.46
N ARG A 134 16.46 0.68 6.64
CA ARG A 134 17.81 1.00 6.13
C ARG A 134 17.80 1.98 4.99
N ALA A 135 16.72 2.05 4.23
CA ALA A 135 16.55 3.05 3.19
C ALA A 135 16.28 4.45 3.77
N ALA A 136 15.58 4.55 4.89
CA ALA A 136 15.15 5.83 5.46
C ALA A 136 16.28 6.87 5.59
N PRO A 137 17.44 6.59 6.19
CA PRO A 137 18.54 7.56 6.31
C PRO A 137 19.23 7.85 4.97
N LEU A 138 19.03 7.03 3.94
CA LEU A 138 19.64 7.20 2.62
C LEU A 138 18.77 8.01 1.67
N LYS A 139 17.45 8.13 1.94
CA LYS A 139 16.48 8.83 1.09
C LYS A 139 16.91 10.26 0.71
N PRO A 140 17.43 11.10 1.63
CA PRO A 140 17.82 12.46 1.26
C PRO A 140 18.94 12.55 0.23
N ARG A 141 19.81 11.51 0.16
CA ARG A 141 20.98 11.49 -0.73
C ARG A 141 20.77 10.66 -1.99
N LEU A 142 20.02 9.55 -1.88
CA LEU A 142 19.89 8.56 -2.96
C LEU A 142 18.49 8.54 -3.59
N GLY A 143 17.53 9.30 -3.05
CA GLY A 143 16.17 9.31 -3.57
C GLY A 143 15.59 7.89 -3.72
N PRO A 144 15.06 7.54 -4.90
CA PRO A 144 14.48 6.20 -5.15
C PRO A 144 15.49 5.04 -5.01
N LEU A 145 16.80 5.29 -5.24
CA LEU A 145 17.84 4.27 -5.10
C LEU A 145 18.10 3.85 -3.65
N ALA A 146 17.68 4.66 -2.67
CA ALA A 146 17.81 4.34 -1.26
C ALA A 146 17.15 3.01 -0.89
N TYR A 147 16.00 2.71 -1.48
CA TYR A 147 15.30 1.46 -1.21
C TYR A 147 16.06 0.24 -1.76
N ALA A 148 16.64 0.35 -2.95
CA ALA A 148 17.46 -0.72 -3.53
C ALA A 148 18.70 -1.01 -2.66
N ALA A 149 19.39 0.06 -2.18
CA ALA A 149 20.51 -0.08 -1.25
C ALA A 149 20.11 -0.70 0.09
N GLY A 150 18.95 -0.29 0.63
CA GLY A 150 18.36 -0.85 1.85
C GLY A 150 18.03 -2.32 1.70
N ALA A 151 17.41 -2.70 0.57
CA ALA A 151 17.05 -4.08 0.24
C ALA A 151 18.26 -4.99 0.09
N LEU A 152 19.31 -4.52 -0.61
CA LEU A 152 20.56 -5.26 -0.72
C LEU A 152 21.19 -5.54 0.66
N ARG A 153 21.30 -4.51 1.49
CA ARG A 153 21.81 -4.67 2.86
C ARG A 153 20.92 -5.58 3.71
N ALA A 154 19.59 -5.48 3.57
CA ALA A 154 18.67 -6.37 4.26
C ALA A 154 18.85 -7.82 3.81
N GLY A 155 18.98 -8.06 2.51
CA GLY A 155 19.23 -9.38 1.95
C GLY A 155 20.53 -10.02 2.47
N LEU A 156 21.60 -9.23 2.65
CA LEU A 156 22.90 -9.72 3.12
C LEU A 156 22.93 -10.04 4.62
N THR A 157 22.23 -9.27 5.45
CA THR A 157 22.41 -9.32 6.92
C THR A 157 21.12 -9.61 7.69
N GLY A 158 19.95 -9.64 7.01
CA GLY A 158 18.67 -9.91 7.64
C GLY A 158 18.59 -11.36 8.15
N ARG A 159 17.69 -11.60 9.08
CA ARG A 159 17.35 -12.92 9.63
C ARG A 159 15.94 -13.28 9.20
N ALA A 160 15.69 -14.57 9.05
CA ALA A 160 14.35 -15.08 8.86
C ALA A 160 13.52 -14.89 10.12
N VAL A 161 12.24 -14.67 9.95
CA VAL A 161 11.23 -14.64 11.02
C VAL A 161 10.51 -15.97 11.05
N ALA A 162 10.25 -16.52 12.24
CA ALA A 162 9.33 -17.65 12.36
C ALA A 162 7.91 -17.15 12.10
N ALA A 163 7.23 -17.80 11.17
CA ALA A 163 5.88 -17.38 10.76
C ALA A 163 5.04 -18.62 10.45
N THR A 164 3.81 -18.63 10.98
CA THR A 164 2.76 -19.53 10.53
C THR A 164 1.72 -18.69 9.79
N VAL A 165 1.47 -19.03 8.53
CA VAL A 165 0.51 -18.32 7.66
C VAL A 165 -0.66 -19.24 7.38
N ARG A 166 -1.88 -18.73 7.63
CA ARG A 166 -3.13 -19.41 7.29
C ARG A 166 -3.92 -18.55 6.30
N CYS A 167 -4.54 -19.21 5.34
CA CYS A 167 -5.47 -18.61 4.40
C CYS A 167 -6.79 -19.38 4.51
N ASP A 168 -7.85 -18.70 4.89
CA ASP A 168 -9.18 -19.28 5.14
C ASP A 168 -9.11 -20.56 6.00
N GLY A 169 -8.33 -20.48 7.10
CA GLY A 169 -8.10 -21.56 8.06
C GLY A 169 -7.08 -22.63 7.64
N ARG A 170 -6.66 -22.69 6.37
CA ARG A 170 -5.66 -23.67 5.89
C ARG A 170 -4.24 -23.13 6.07
N VAL A 171 -3.33 -23.97 6.56
CA VAL A 171 -1.92 -23.61 6.67
C VAL A 171 -1.30 -23.55 5.27
N VAL A 172 -0.76 -22.38 4.92
CA VAL A 172 -0.05 -22.10 3.66
C VAL A 172 1.45 -22.18 3.85
N HIS A 173 1.93 -21.72 5.01
CA HIS A 173 3.34 -21.76 5.38
C HIS A 173 3.47 -21.96 6.90
N ASP A 174 4.44 -22.74 7.30
CA ASP A 174 4.81 -22.92 8.70
C ASP A 174 6.33 -23.08 8.82
N GLY A 175 6.95 -22.18 9.59
CA GLY A 175 8.40 -22.20 9.81
C GLY A 175 9.09 -20.87 9.51
N PRO A 176 10.43 -20.88 9.36
CA PRO A 176 11.19 -19.66 9.11
C PRO A 176 10.94 -19.13 7.69
N ALA A 177 10.62 -17.84 7.60
CA ALA A 177 10.41 -17.10 6.36
C ALA A 177 11.34 -15.88 6.29
N TRP A 178 11.87 -15.60 5.10
CA TRP A 178 12.56 -14.33 4.82
C TRP A 178 11.58 -13.16 4.81
N GLN A 179 10.40 -13.40 4.32
CA GLN A 179 9.37 -12.38 4.18
C GLN A 179 7.99 -13.02 4.07
N VAL A 180 6.98 -12.38 4.68
CA VAL A 180 5.57 -12.61 4.41
C VAL A 180 4.98 -11.31 3.88
N VAL A 181 4.19 -11.40 2.82
CA VAL A 181 3.48 -10.27 2.20
C VAL A 181 2.01 -10.64 2.11
N VAL A 182 1.13 -9.73 2.50
CA VAL A 182 -0.31 -9.79 2.28
C VAL A 182 -0.68 -8.60 1.41
N GLY A 183 -1.21 -8.83 0.23
CA GLY A 183 -1.53 -7.82 -0.78
C GLY A 183 -3.01 -7.74 -1.07
N ALA A 184 -3.49 -6.52 -1.37
CA ALA A 184 -4.83 -6.22 -1.86
C ALA A 184 -4.79 -5.92 -3.36
N THR A 185 -4.05 -4.90 -3.81
CA THR A 185 -3.96 -4.54 -5.24
C THR A 185 -2.98 -5.37 -6.04
N GLY A 186 -2.34 -6.37 -5.44
CA GLY A 186 -1.28 -7.14 -6.09
C GLY A 186 0.06 -6.42 -6.23
N ALA A 187 0.15 -5.13 -5.93
CA ALA A 187 1.39 -4.37 -5.96
C ALA A 187 2.12 -4.46 -4.60
N PHE A 188 3.32 -5.04 -4.59
CA PHE A 188 4.09 -5.28 -3.35
C PHE A 188 5.27 -4.31 -3.15
N GLY A 189 5.26 -3.19 -3.83
CA GLY A 189 6.34 -2.21 -3.80
C GLY A 189 7.45 -2.47 -4.82
N ALA A 190 8.10 -1.37 -5.25
CA ALA A 190 9.22 -1.37 -6.20
C ALA A 190 8.97 -2.15 -7.52
N GLY A 191 7.73 -2.20 -7.99
CA GLY A 191 7.37 -2.87 -9.24
C GLY A 191 7.27 -4.40 -9.13
N SER A 192 7.23 -4.96 -7.92
CA SER A 192 6.87 -6.36 -7.69
C SER A 192 5.35 -6.48 -7.60
N GLY A 193 4.78 -7.48 -8.25
CA GLY A 193 3.35 -7.71 -8.24
C GLY A 193 2.99 -9.17 -8.45
N LEU A 194 1.73 -9.49 -8.22
CA LEU A 194 1.10 -10.72 -8.67
C LEU A 194 0.22 -10.38 -9.86
N GLU A 195 0.43 -11.08 -10.98
CA GLU A 195 -0.30 -10.83 -12.23
C GLU A 195 -1.80 -11.16 -12.14
N GLU A 196 -2.21 -11.92 -11.12
CA GLU A 196 -3.58 -12.41 -10.96
C GLU A 196 -4.43 -11.63 -9.93
N ALA A 197 -3.86 -10.60 -9.27
CA ALA A 197 -4.58 -9.84 -8.27
C ALA A 197 -5.56 -8.85 -8.91
N ASP A 198 -6.83 -8.94 -8.54
CA ASP A 198 -7.87 -7.98 -8.91
C ASP A 198 -8.29 -7.19 -7.66
N PRO A 199 -8.10 -5.86 -7.62
CA PRO A 199 -8.43 -5.05 -6.45
C PRO A 199 -9.93 -4.90 -6.18
N GLY A 200 -10.79 -5.59 -6.92
CA GLY A 200 -12.25 -5.51 -6.77
C GLY A 200 -12.92 -6.80 -6.29
N ASP A 201 -12.20 -7.91 -6.15
CA ASP A 201 -12.80 -9.21 -5.89
C ASP A 201 -12.96 -9.61 -4.42
N GLY A 202 -12.48 -8.77 -3.49
CA GLY A 202 -12.59 -8.99 -2.05
C GLY A 202 -11.67 -10.07 -1.49
N LEU A 203 -10.65 -10.47 -2.24
CA LEU A 203 -9.67 -11.47 -1.81
C LEU A 203 -8.29 -10.87 -1.63
N LEU A 204 -7.59 -11.33 -0.62
CA LEU A 204 -6.19 -10.98 -0.35
C LEU A 204 -5.27 -12.07 -0.89
N ASP A 205 -4.16 -11.64 -1.44
CA ASP A 205 -3.06 -12.53 -1.79
C ASP A 205 -2.06 -12.63 -0.64
N VAL A 206 -1.63 -13.83 -0.28
CA VAL A 206 -0.52 -14.00 0.66
C VAL A 206 0.64 -14.74 0.01
N VAL A 207 1.82 -14.17 0.16
CA VAL A 207 3.08 -14.76 -0.30
C VAL A 207 4.02 -14.93 0.89
N ALA A 208 4.45 -16.15 1.15
CA ALA A 208 5.48 -16.45 2.14
C ALA A 208 6.76 -16.94 1.42
N VAL A 209 7.83 -16.19 1.56
CA VAL A 209 9.16 -16.56 1.04
C VAL A 209 9.89 -17.31 2.13
N GLY A 210 9.87 -18.64 2.08
CA GLY A 210 10.52 -19.51 3.07
C GLY A 210 12.01 -19.23 3.17
N ALA A 211 12.59 -19.45 4.34
CA ALA A 211 14.02 -19.33 4.56
C ALA A 211 14.82 -20.34 3.74
N GLY A 212 16.09 -20.04 3.54
CA GLY A 212 17.02 -20.87 2.79
C GLY A 212 18.37 -20.17 2.60
N SER A 213 19.17 -20.61 1.66
CA SER A 213 20.44 -19.95 1.37
C SER A 213 20.25 -18.53 0.79
N ARG A 214 21.25 -17.68 0.93
CA ARG A 214 21.24 -16.33 0.35
C ARG A 214 21.12 -16.36 -1.18
N ALA A 215 21.72 -17.35 -1.84
CA ALA A 215 21.57 -17.54 -3.27
C ALA A 215 20.11 -17.87 -3.66
N ALA A 216 19.43 -18.69 -2.87
CA ALA A 216 18.01 -18.97 -3.05
C ALA A 216 17.15 -17.71 -2.85
N LEU A 217 17.50 -16.86 -1.87
CA LEU A 217 16.81 -15.57 -1.66
C LEU A 217 16.93 -14.66 -2.89
N VAL A 218 18.13 -14.49 -3.44
CA VAL A 218 18.37 -13.67 -4.65
C VAL A 218 17.55 -14.20 -5.83
N ARG A 219 17.58 -15.52 -6.06
CA ARG A 219 16.81 -16.16 -7.12
C ARG A 219 15.30 -15.94 -6.97
N ARG A 220 14.77 -16.10 -5.73
CA ARG A 220 13.35 -15.89 -5.44
C ARG A 220 12.94 -14.43 -5.61
N ALA A 221 13.75 -13.48 -5.11
CA ALA A 221 13.52 -12.05 -5.29
C ALA A 221 13.49 -11.65 -6.77
N TRP A 222 14.40 -12.21 -7.57
CA TRP A 222 14.44 -12.00 -9.02
C TRP A 222 13.20 -12.55 -9.72
N GLY A 223 12.73 -13.74 -9.30
CA GLY A 223 11.51 -14.33 -9.84
C GLY A 223 10.25 -13.53 -9.47
N LEU A 224 10.16 -13.03 -8.24
CA LEU A 224 9.06 -12.14 -7.81
C LEU A 224 8.99 -10.86 -8.68
N ARG A 225 10.15 -10.25 -9.00
CA ARG A 225 10.20 -9.07 -9.88
C ARG A 225 9.80 -9.37 -11.33
N ARG A 226 9.81 -10.63 -11.74
CA ARG A 226 9.43 -11.08 -13.10
C ARG A 226 8.03 -11.70 -13.15
N GLY A 227 7.19 -11.46 -12.14
CA GLY A 227 5.85 -12.03 -12.07
C GLY A 227 5.79 -13.55 -11.79
N ARG A 228 6.95 -14.22 -11.64
CA ARG A 228 7.02 -15.69 -11.42
C ARG A 228 6.88 -16.08 -9.95
N GLY A 229 6.36 -15.21 -9.09
CA GLY A 229 6.36 -15.34 -7.64
C GLY A 229 5.76 -16.63 -7.12
N ALA A 230 4.56 -16.93 -7.54
CA ALA A 230 3.75 -18.04 -7.02
C ALA A 230 4.27 -19.44 -7.41
N ARG A 231 5.16 -19.56 -8.39
CA ARG A 231 5.59 -20.85 -8.97
C ARG A 231 7.03 -21.25 -8.64
N GLN A 232 7.63 -20.63 -7.61
CA GLN A 232 9.04 -20.89 -7.26
C GLN A 232 9.15 -21.85 -6.06
N PRO A 233 10.14 -22.78 -6.06
CA PRO A 233 10.40 -23.61 -4.90
C PRO A 233 10.72 -22.78 -3.65
N GLY A 234 10.03 -23.07 -2.54
CA GLY A 234 10.17 -22.37 -1.27
C GLY A 234 9.50 -21.00 -1.23
N VAL A 235 8.61 -20.71 -2.17
CA VAL A 235 7.62 -19.63 -2.09
C VAL A 235 6.25 -20.27 -2.00
N ALA A 236 5.51 -19.94 -0.96
CA ALA A 236 4.12 -20.35 -0.80
C ALA A 236 3.24 -19.15 -1.18
N HIS A 237 2.17 -19.41 -1.93
CA HIS A 237 1.18 -18.41 -2.32
C HIS A 237 -0.21 -19.00 -2.09
N ALA A 238 -1.11 -18.18 -1.59
CA ALA A 238 -2.53 -18.48 -1.52
C ALA A 238 -3.33 -17.19 -1.65
N ARG A 239 -4.60 -17.34 -1.97
CA ARG A 239 -5.57 -16.27 -2.10
C ARG A 239 -6.82 -16.62 -1.32
N GLY A 240 -7.35 -15.67 -0.54
CA GLY A 240 -8.52 -15.90 0.29
C GLY A 240 -9.05 -14.63 0.95
N ALA A 241 -10.23 -14.73 1.54
CA ALA A 241 -10.90 -13.61 2.18
C ALA A 241 -10.28 -13.25 3.54
N ARG A 242 -9.65 -14.24 4.21
CA ARG A 242 -9.05 -14.07 5.53
C ARG A 242 -7.66 -14.68 5.58
N ILE A 243 -6.68 -13.86 5.89
CA ILE A 243 -5.29 -14.28 6.09
C ILE A 243 -4.93 -14.06 7.56
N GLU A 244 -4.33 -15.07 8.18
CA GLU A 244 -3.82 -14.99 9.54
C GLU A 244 -2.31 -15.27 9.53
N VAL A 245 -1.55 -14.37 10.14
CA VAL A 245 -0.10 -14.50 10.23
C VAL A 245 0.32 -14.47 11.69
N ALA A 246 0.72 -15.61 12.22
CA ALA A 246 1.31 -15.74 13.54
C ALA A 246 2.82 -15.54 13.44
N VAL A 247 3.32 -14.53 14.13
CA VAL A 247 4.74 -14.17 14.26
C VAL A 247 5.03 -13.82 15.71
N ALA A 248 6.29 -13.65 16.06
CA ALA A 248 6.66 -13.23 17.43
C ALA A 248 5.99 -11.90 17.81
N PRO A 249 5.55 -11.73 19.08
CA PRO A 249 5.08 -10.44 19.59
C PRO A 249 6.11 -9.34 19.33
N GLY A 250 5.65 -8.14 18.95
CA GLY A 250 6.52 -7.02 18.62
C GLY A 250 7.16 -7.08 17.22
N THR A 251 6.86 -8.10 16.41
CA THR A 251 7.27 -8.12 15.00
C THR A 251 6.71 -6.88 14.30
N ARG A 252 7.61 -6.18 13.60
CA ARG A 252 7.24 -4.99 12.84
C ARG A 252 6.77 -5.36 11.44
N TRP A 253 5.80 -4.60 10.98
CA TRP A 253 5.24 -4.68 9.64
C TRP A 253 5.49 -3.40 8.87
N ASN A 254 5.60 -3.51 7.57
CA ASN A 254 5.53 -2.41 6.63
C ASN A 254 4.14 -2.48 5.98
N VAL A 255 3.29 -1.49 6.25
CA VAL A 255 1.93 -1.38 5.73
C VAL A 255 1.88 -0.14 4.84
N ASP A 256 1.67 -0.31 3.55
CA ASP A 256 1.68 0.76 2.54
C ASP A 256 2.88 1.71 2.65
N GLY A 257 4.07 1.17 2.93
CA GLY A 257 5.29 1.95 3.08
C GLY A 257 5.59 2.45 4.49
N GLU A 258 4.68 2.31 5.44
CA GLU A 258 4.87 2.72 6.83
C GLU A 258 5.20 1.56 7.76
N VAL A 259 6.25 1.72 8.57
CA VAL A 259 6.68 0.68 9.51
C VAL A 259 5.98 0.85 10.86
N CYS A 260 5.14 -0.13 11.21
CA CYS A 260 4.38 -0.17 12.46
C CYS A 260 4.58 -1.49 13.23
N ALA A 261 4.15 -1.54 14.47
CA ALA A 261 4.18 -2.72 15.31
C ALA A 261 2.77 -3.36 15.32
N LEU A 262 2.59 -4.45 14.57
CA LEU A 262 1.34 -5.21 14.56
C LEU A 262 1.46 -6.54 15.33
N GLY A 263 2.67 -7.13 15.41
CA GLY A 263 2.84 -8.48 15.94
C GLY A 263 2.11 -9.54 15.09
N PRO A 264 1.51 -10.57 15.71
CA PRO A 264 0.57 -11.46 15.04
C PRO A 264 -0.62 -10.66 14.52
N ALA A 265 -1.03 -10.90 13.28
CA ALA A 265 -2.08 -10.10 12.65
C ALA A 265 -3.05 -10.96 11.83
N ALA A 266 -4.31 -10.57 11.87
CA ALA A 266 -5.34 -11.04 10.97
C ALA A 266 -5.62 -9.96 9.91
N PHE A 267 -5.75 -10.39 8.67
CA PHE A 267 -6.00 -9.55 7.51
C PHE A 267 -7.34 -9.95 6.90
N ARG A 268 -8.10 -8.97 6.46
CA ARG A 268 -9.36 -9.15 5.75
C ARG A 268 -9.50 -8.12 4.66
N ALA A 269 -10.23 -8.43 3.61
CA ALA A 269 -10.66 -7.48 2.59
C ALA A 269 -12.17 -7.25 2.71
N GLN A 270 -12.58 -6.03 2.41
CA GLN A 270 -13.98 -5.64 2.26
C GLN A 270 -14.17 -5.28 0.79
N ALA A 271 -14.85 -6.14 0.05
CA ALA A 271 -15.10 -5.97 -1.37
C ALA A 271 -15.94 -4.72 -1.63
N GLY A 272 -15.61 -3.99 -2.69
CA GLY A 272 -16.38 -2.83 -3.16
C GLY A 272 -16.53 -1.72 -2.12
N ALA A 273 -15.63 -1.65 -1.15
CA ALA A 273 -15.77 -0.73 -0.03
C ALA A 273 -15.51 0.73 -0.37
N VAL A 274 -14.75 0.99 -1.44
CA VAL A 274 -14.32 2.33 -1.82
C VAL A 274 -14.55 2.56 -3.30
N GLU A 275 -15.27 3.62 -3.63
CA GLU A 275 -15.39 4.12 -5.00
C GLU A 275 -14.20 5.03 -5.29
N VAL A 276 -13.31 4.62 -6.18
CA VAL A 276 -12.15 5.43 -6.58
C VAL A 276 -12.42 6.10 -7.90
N VAL A 277 -12.16 7.40 -7.98
CA VAL A 277 -12.29 8.18 -9.22
C VAL A 277 -11.25 7.73 -10.22
N VAL A 278 -11.69 7.31 -11.40
CA VAL A 278 -10.86 6.82 -12.51
C VAL A 278 -11.24 7.54 -13.81
N GLY A 279 -10.34 7.58 -14.78
CA GLY A 279 -10.55 8.20 -16.08
C GLY A 279 -11.09 7.24 -17.13
#